data_45fb4b7965ecf7bbceed51d89ab2b03f
#
_entry.id   45fb4b7965ecf7bbceed51d89ab2b03f
#
_cell.length_a   1.000
_cell.length_b   1.000
_cell.length_c   1.000
_cell.angle_alpha   90.00
_cell.angle_beta   90.00
_cell.angle_gamma   90.00
#
_symmetry.space_group_name_H-M   'P 1'
#
loop_
_entity.id
_entity.type
_entity.pdbx_description
1 polymer ?
#
loop_
_entity_poly.entity_id
_entity_poly.type
_entity_poly.pdbx_seq_one_letter_code
_entity_poly.pdbx_strand_id
1 'polypeptide(L)'
;GAQLGVLIKEPQVLETVRGIDTVVLDKTGTVTSGAMSVADIEGADAGTVLARAAAVESASEHPVATAIVAAARGRGLAVSPVTDFVNEPGTGVRGVVDGVTVRVARASDDDGRTSVAVSWDGAQHGVIRLVDAVKPSSPEAIAELKAMGITPVLLTGDNAAVAARVAAEVGIAPDDVIAGVLPSEKA
;
A
#
# COMPACT_ATOMS: atom_id res chain seq x y z
N GLY A 1 -16.24 -26.14 5.18
CA GLY A 1 -16.30 -25.38 3.92
C GLY A 1 -17.22 -24.18 4.00
N ALA A 2 -18.54 -24.37 4.00
CA ALA A 2 -19.49 -23.24 3.96
C ALA A 2 -19.40 -22.27 5.15
N GLN A 3 -19.04 -22.73 6.33
CA GLN A 3 -18.81 -21.87 7.52
C GLN A 3 -17.56 -21.00 7.41
N LEU A 4 -16.63 -21.33 6.51
CA LEU A 4 -15.41 -20.59 6.24
C LEU A 4 -15.51 -19.74 4.94
N GLY A 5 -16.71 -19.61 4.36
CA GLY A 5 -16.92 -18.84 3.13
C GLY A 5 -16.39 -19.51 1.86
N VAL A 6 -15.96 -20.78 1.92
CA VAL A 6 -15.46 -21.52 0.76
C VAL A 6 -16.58 -22.32 0.14
N LEU A 7 -16.96 -22.01 -1.11
CA LEU A 7 -17.93 -22.74 -1.90
C LEU A 7 -17.21 -23.70 -2.86
N ILE A 8 -17.39 -25.00 -2.63
CA ILE A 8 -16.84 -26.05 -3.50
C ILE A 8 -17.95 -26.48 -4.47
N LYS A 9 -17.75 -26.23 -5.77
CA LYS A 9 -18.76 -26.56 -6.80
C LYS A 9 -18.73 -28.02 -7.23
N GLU A 10 -17.56 -28.66 -7.18
CA GLU A 10 -17.37 -30.03 -7.64
C GLU A 10 -16.52 -30.84 -6.65
N PRO A 11 -16.95 -32.08 -6.27
CA PRO A 11 -16.19 -32.94 -5.34
C PRO A 11 -14.80 -33.33 -5.86
N GLN A 12 -14.60 -33.44 -7.18
CA GLN A 12 -13.32 -33.76 -7.81
C GLN A 12 -12.22 -32.73 -7.52
N VAL A 13 -12.60 -31.47 -7.29
CA VAL A 13 -11.67 -30.39 -6.91
C VAL A 13 -10.94 -30.75 -5.61
N LEU A 14 -11.61 -31.45 -4.67
CA LEU A 14 -10.98 -31.86 -3.40
C LEU A 14 -9.87 -32.91 -3.57
N GLU A 15 -10.00 -33.77 -4.57
CA GLU A 15 -8.95 -34.77 -4.90
C GLU A 15 -7.76 -34.11 -5.56
N THR A 16 -8.00 -33.14 -6.46
CA THR A 16 -6.95 -32.40 -7.15
C THR A 16 -6.14 -31.53 -6.18
N VAL A 17 -6.80 -30.89 -5.19
CA VAL A 17 -6.15 -30.06 -4.17
C VAL A 17 -5.17 -30.84 -3.28
N ARG A 18 -5.34 -32.15 -3.13
CA ARG A 18 -4.40 -33.00 -2.37
C ARG A 18 -3.00 -33.08 -2.95
N GLY A 19 -2.83 -32.81 -4.25
CA GLY A 19 -1.55 -32.86 -4.94
C GLY A 19 -0.90 -31.49 -5.13
N ILE A 20 -1.44 -30.42 -4.56
CA ILE A 20 -0.87 -29.07 -4.66
C ILE A 20 0.36 -29.00 -3.76
N ASP A 21 1.50 -28.68 -4.35
CA ASP A 21 2.78 -28.39 -3.68
C ASP A 21 3.16 -26.92 -3.70
N THR A 22 2.49 -26.14 -4.56
CA THR A 22 2.80 -24.71 -4.76
C THR A 22 1.51 -23.90 -4.86
N VAL A 23 1.48 -22.73 -4.19
CA VAL A 23 0.38 -21.77 -4.27
C VAL A 23 0.94 -20.41 -4.68
N VAL A 24 0.48 -19.90 -5.82
CA VAL A 24 0.80 -18.56 -6.29
C VAL A 24 -0.19 -17.56 -5.71
N LEU A 25 0.32 -16.57 -5.00
CA LEU A 25 -0.46 -15.55 -4.29
C LEU A 25 -0.23 -14.18 -4.96
N ASP A 26 -1.33 -13.57 -5.44
CA ASP A 26 -1.25 -12.16 -5.85
C ASP A 26 -0.97 -11.27 -4.63
N LYS A 27 -0.15 -10.23 -4.81
CA LYS A 27 0.17 -9.29 -3.74
C LYS A 27 -1.06 -8.48 -3.33
N THR A 28 -1.62 -7.74 -4.31
CA THR A 28 -2.60 -6.68 -4.04
C THR A 28 -3.99 -7.23 -3.74
N GLY A 29 -4.51 -6.95 -2.56
CA GLY A 29 -5.83 -7.42 -2.10
C GLY A 29 -5.84 -8.87 -1.60
N THR A 30 -4.78 -9.67 -1.83
CA THR A 30 -4.62 -11.04 -1.31
C THR A 30 -3.68 -11.06 -0.12
N VAL A 31 -2.39 -10.85 -0.33
CA VAL A 31 -1.38 -10.75 0.74
C VAL A 31 -1.47 -9.41 1.45
N THR A 32 -1.76 -8.34 0.71
CA THR A 32 -2.00 -7.00 1.23
C THR A 32 -3.49 -6.68 1.26
N SER A 33 -3.87 -5.63 1.99
CA SER A 33 -5.26 -5.19 2.11
C SER A 33 -5.79 -4.48 0.86
N GLY A 34 -4.92 -4.09 -0.08
CA GLY A 34 -5.23 -3.19 -1.18
C GLY A 34 -5.40 -1.74 -0.71
N ALA A 35 -5.23 -1.47 0.58
CA ALA A 35 -5.30 -0.14 1.15
C ALA A 35 -3.89 0.40 1.39
N MET A 36 -3.65 1.64 0.94
CA MET A 36 -2.41 2.34 1.22
C MET A 36 -2.29 2.70 2.69
N SER A 37 -1.07 2.70 3.21
CA SER A 37 -0.74 3.23 4.54
C SER A 37 0.54 4.05 4.50
N VAL A 38 0.66 5.03 5.40
CA VAL A 38 1.88 5.82 5.54
C VAL A 38 2.92 4.98 6.28
N ALA A 39 4.03 4.69 5.60
CA ALA A 39 5.14 3.91 6.14
C ALA A 39 6.19 4.79 6.81
N ASP A 40 6.52 5.93 6.19
CA ASP A 40 7.57 6.83 6.65
C ASP A 40 7.27 8.28 6.26
N ILE A 41 7.81 9.21 7.02
CA ILE A 41 7.72 10.65 6.76
C ILE A 41 9.11 11.25 6.99
N GLU A 42 9.72 11.71 5.91
CA GLU A 42 10.98 12.44 5.92
C GLU A 42 10.70 13.94 5.96
N GLY A 43 11.40 14.67 6.82
CA GLY A 43 11.29 16.11 6.98
C GLY A 43 11.68 16.56 8.38
N ALA A 44 11.98 17.85 8.56
CA ALA A 44 12.39 18.39 9.84
C ALA A 44 11.29 18.34 10.92
N ASP A 45 10.03 18.42 10.49
CA ASP A 45 8.85 18.29 11.35
C ASP A 45 7.81 17.38 10.67
N ALA A 46 7.94 16.09 10.92
CA ALA A 46 7.06 15.06 10.37
C ALA A 46 5.58 15.26 10.78
N GLY A 47 5.32 15.84 11.94
CA GLY A 47 3.98 16.13 12.41
C GLY A 47 3.30 17.23 11.58
N THR A 48 3.99 18.34 11.36
CA THR A 48 3.49 19.45 10.53
C THR A 48 3.37 19.03 9.06
N VAL A 49 4.34 18.29 8.53
CA VAL A 49 4.28 17.76 7.15
C VAL A 49 3.02 16.91 6.97
N LEU A 50 2.76 15.97 7.88
CA LEU A 50 1.60 15.10 7.81
C LEU A 50 0.28 15.85 8.01
N ALA A 51 0.21 16.79 8.95
CA ALA A 51 -1.02 17.56 9.24
C ALA A 51 -1.40 18.44 8.02
N ARG A 52 -0.45 19.14 7.42
CA ARG A 52 -0.69 19.97 6.22
C ARG A 52 -1.05 19.15 4.99
N ALA A 53 -0.37 18.02 4.77
CA ALA A 53 -0.72 17.10 3.71
C ALA A 53 -2.14 16.54 3.91
N ALA A 54 -2.48 16.10 5.11
CA ALA A 54 -3.81 15.59 5.43
C ALA A 54 -4.91 16.64 5.25
N ALA A 55 -4.64 17.92 5.57
CA ALA A 55 -5.57 19.00 5.36
C ALA A 55 -5.92 19.16 3.87
N VAL A 56 -4.93 19.19 2.97
CA VAL A 56 -5.17 19.28 1.52
C VAL A 56 -5.82 18.00 1.00
N GLU A 57 -5.31 16.85 1.38
CA GLU A 57 -5.81 15.55 0.91
C GLU A 57 -7.22 15.21 1.45
N SER A 58 -7.70 15.91 2.50
CA SER A 58 -9.06 15.71 3.01
C SER A 58 -10.17 16.00 2.00
N ALA A 59 -9.86 16.75 0.94
CA ALA A 59 -10.76 17.04 -0.17
C ALA A 59 -10.60 16.09 -1.38
N SER A 60 -9.75 15.06 -1.28
CA SER A 60 -9.46 14.09 -2.33
C SER A 60 -9.98 12.70 -1.95
N GLU A 61 -10.49 11.94 -2.93
CA GLU A 61 -10.95 10.55 -2.75
C GLU A 61 -9.87 9.51 -3.16
N HIS A 62 -8.68 9.97 -3.52
CA HIS A 62 -7.60 9.08 -3.95
C HIS A 62 -7.13 8.16 -2.80
N PRO A 63 -6.74 6.88 -3.03
CA PRO A 63 -6.25 5.98 -1.97
C PRO A 63 -5.08 6.55 -1.16
N VAL A 64 -4.17 7.29 -1.79
CA VAL A 64 -3.07 8.01 -1.12
C VAL A 64 -3.62 9.03 -0.13
N ALA A 65 -4.63 9.80 -0.54
CA ALA A 65 -5.28 10.80 0.31
C ALA A 65 -5.91 10.17 1.55
N THR A 66 -6.69 9.11 1.34
CA THR A 66 -7.31 8.35 2.43
C THR A 66 -6.27 7.86 3.44
N ALA A 67 -5.13 7.34 2.97
CA ALA A 67 -4.04 6.87 3.81
C ALA A 67 -3.38 8.00 4.63
N ILE A 68 -3.12 9.16 4.01
CA ILE A 68 -2.51 10.32 4.65
C ILE A 68 -3.44 10.88 5.74
N VAL A 69 -4.73 11.04 5.42
CA VAL A 69 -5.73 11.53 6.39
C VAL A 69 -5.90 10.55 7.55
N ALA A 70 -5.96 9.25 7.28
CA ALA A 70 -6.04 8.22 8.32
C ALA A 70 -4.81 8.24 9.23
N ALA A 71 -3.61 8.38 8.68
CA ALA A 71 -2.37 8.47 9.45
C ALA A 71 -2.31 9.70 10.35
N ALA A 72 -2.77 10.86 9.87
CA ALA A 72 -2.84 12.09 10.67
C ALA A 72 -3.81 11.92 11.84
N ARG A 73 -5.01 11.40 11.58
CA ARG A 73 -6.02 11.14 12.62
C ARG A 73 -5.56 10.12 13.63
N GLY A 74 -4.92 9.02 13.18
CA GLY A 74 -4.37 7.98 14.05
C GLY A 74 -3.27 8.48 14.98
N ARG A 75 -2.56 9.56 14.60
CA ARG A 75 -1.56 10.24 15.43
C ARG A 75 -2.14 11.38 16.27
N GLY A 76 -3.47 11.58 16.25
CA GLY A 76 -4.14 12.64 16.99
C GLY A 76 -3.85 14.06 16.45
N LEU A 77 -3.38 14.18 15.20
CA LEU A 77 -3.12 15.47 14.58
C LEU A 77 -4.44 16.13 14.14
N ALA A 78 -4.56 17.43 14.36
CA ALA A 78 -5.68 18.21 13.83
C ALA A 78 -5.55 18.32 12.30
N VAL A 79 -6.65 18.06 11.60
CA VAL A 79 -6.76 18.27 10.16
C VAL A 79 -7.53 19.57 9.95
N SER A 80 -6.80 20.65 9.63
CA SER A 80 -7.40 21.94 9.33
C SER A 80 -8.26 21.91 8.08
N PRO A 81 -9.30 22.76 7.97
CA PRO A 81 -10.06 22.87 6.72
C PRO A 81 -9.17 23.40 5.59
N VAL A 82 -9.40 22.93 4.38
CA VAL A 82 -8.75 23.40 3.16
C VAL A 82 -9.70 24.28 2.36
N THR A 83 -9.17 25.36 1.76
CA THR A 83 -9.85 26.17 0.76
C THR A 83 -9.09 26.16 -0.56
N ASP A 84 -9.71 26.61 -1.65
CA ASP A 84 -9.08 26.67 -2.99
C ASP A 84 -8.42 25.36 -3.43
N PHE A 85 -9.05 24.23 -3.09
CA PHE A 85 -8.56 22.92 -3.48
C PHE A 85 -8.57 22.76 -5.00
N VAL A 86 -7.44 22.31 -5.53
CA VAL A 86 -7.26 21.97 -6.95
C VAL A 86 -6.59 20.63 -7.08
N ASN A 87 -7.21 19.75 -7.84
CA ASN A 87 -6.57 18.53 -8.31
C ASN A 87 -5.80 18.84 -9.60
N GLU A 88 -4.49 18.57 -9.62
CA GLU A 88 -3.59 18.73 -10.77
C GLU A 88 -3.33 17.33 -11.38
N PRO A 89 -4.08 16.90 -12.40
CA PRO A 89 -3.98 15.54 -12.94
C PRO A 89 -2.55 15.14 -13.31
N GLY A 90 -2.13 13.96 -12.84
CA GLY A 90 -0.78 13.43 -13.07
C GLY A 90 0.34 14.05 -12.22
N THR A 91 0.05 15.14 -11.50
CA THR A 91 1.05 15.85 -10.68
C THR A 91 0.75 15.70 -9.19
N GLY A 92 -0.47 15.99 -8.76
CA GLY A 92 -0.85 15.95 -7.35
C GLY A 92 -2.03 16.84 -7.03
N VAL A 93 -2.06 17.38 -5.81
CA VAL A 93 -3.11 18.28 -5.32
C VAL A 93 -2.52 19.49 -4.63
N ARG A 94 -3.26 20.60 -4.59
CA ARG A 94 -2.93 21.79 -3.82
C ARG A 94 -4.16 22.42 -3.20
N GLY A 95 -3.95 23.19 -2.14
CA GLY A 95 -5.01 23.96 -1.49
C GLY A 95 -4.43 24.94 -0.49
N VAL A 96 -5.26 25.80 0.06
CA VAL A 96 -4.87 26.77 1.09
C VAL A 96 -5.27 26.23 2.47
N VAL A 97 -4.30 26.12 3.35
CA VAL A 97 -4.43 25.64 4.73
C VAL A 97 -3.86 26.71 5.66
N ASP A 98 -4.68 27.23 6.55
CA ASP A 98 -4.30 28.30 7.49
C ASP A 98 -3.63 29.52 6.79
N GLY A 99 -4.15 29.90 5.61
CA GLY A 99 -3.64 31.02 4.80
C GLY A 99 -2.40 30.72 3.98
N VAL A 100 -1.86 29.49 4.02
CA VAL A 100 -0.66 29.08 3.30
C VAL A 100 -1.04 28.09 2.19
N THR A 101 -0.53 28.32 0.97
CA THR A 101 -0.70 27.36 -0.13
C THR A 101 0.19 26.14 0.11
N VAL A 102 -0.45 24.99 0.32
CA VAL A 102 0.22 23.69 0.48
C VAL A 102 -0.01 22.86 -0.79
N ARG A 103 1.04 22.22 -1.26
CA ARG A 103 1.02 21.32 -2.41
C ARG A 103 1.51 19.95 -1.98
N VAL A 104 0.77 18.91 -2.40
CA VAL A 104 1.13 17.49 -2.26
C VAL A 104 1.27 16.93 -3.66
N ALA A 105 2.49 16.61 -4.07
CA ALA A 105 2.79 16.19 -5.44
C ALA A 105 3.52 14.85 -5.45
N ARG A 106 3.36 14.07 -6.54
CA ARG A 106 4.11 12.83 -6.70
C ARG A 106 5.62 13.13 -6.61
N ALA A 107 6.31 12.37 -5.77
CA ALA A 107 7.77 12.36 -5.70
C ALA A 107 8.31 11.11 -6.41
N SER A 108 9.48 11.26 -7.06
CA SER A 108 10.24 10.11 -7.55
C SER A 108 10.98 9.49 -6.37
N ASP A 109 10.83 8.19 -6.18
CA ASP A 109 11.58 7.43 -5.19
C ASP A 109 12.24 6.25 -5.89
N ASP A 110 13.54 6.07 -5.69
CA ASP A 110 14.34 5.03 -6.37
C ASP A 110 14.03 3.62 -5.85
N ASP A 111 13.34 3.52 -4.70
CA ASP A 111 12.97 2.25 -4.07
C ASP A 111 11.58 1.71 -4.49
N GLY A 112 10.93 2.39 -5.44
CA GLY A 112 9.65 1.98 -6.01
C GLY A 112 8.43 2.10 -5.08
N ARG A 113 8.55 2.83 -3.96
CA ARG A 113 7.41 3.17 -3.11
C ARG A 113 6.57 4.27 -3.77
N THR A 114 5.31 4.34 -3.37
CA THR A 114 4.51 5.52 -3.67
C THR A 114 4.93 6.65 -2.74
N SER A 115 5.52 7.70 -3.29
CA SER A 115 6.02 8.82 -2.51
C SER A 115 5.37 10.12 -2.95
N VAL A 116 5.05 10.99 -1.98
CA VAL A 116 4.54 12.33 -2.23
C VAL A 116 5.38 13.37 -1.49
N ALA A 117 5.79 14.40 -2.21
CA ALA A 117 6.47 15.57 -1.67
C ALA A 117 5.44 16.58 -1.18
N VAL A 118 5.66 17.11 0.01
CA VAL A 118 4.83 18.15 0.62
C VAL A 118 5.60 19.46 0.65
N SER A 119 5.03 20.49 0.03
CA SER A 119 5.68 21.80 -0.11
C SER A 119 4.73 22.94 0.23
N TRP A 120 5.27 24.01 0.79
CA TRP A 120 4.62 25.31 1.04
C TRP A 120 5.68 26.41 1.02
N ASP A 121 5.25 27.66 0.87
CA ASP A 121 6.11 28.83 0.79
C ASP A 121 7.28 28.68 -0.23
N GLY A 122 7.01 27.95 -1.34
CA GLY A 122 7.98 27.73 -2.40
C GLY A 122 9.08 26.71 -2.10
N ALA A 123 9.03 26.03 -0.93
CA ALA A 123 10.01 25.02 -0.52
C ALA A 123 9.36 23.66 -0.24
N GLN A 124 10.10 22.59 -0.50
CA GLN A 124 9.73 21.24 -0.05
C GLN A 124 10.11 21.07 1.42
N HIS A 125 9.18 20.62 2.24
CA HIS A 125 9.37 20.43 3.67
C HIS A 125 9.42 18.97 4.10
N GLY A 126 8.94 18.06 3.26
CA GLY A 126 9.05 16.65 3.53
C GLY A 126 8.56 15.76 2.39
N VAL A 127 8.77 14.46 2.58
CA VAL A 127 8.28 13.40 1.71
C VAL A 127 7.53 12.38 2.57
N ILE A 128 6.32 12.03 2.16
CA ILE A 128 5.54 10.97 2.77
C ILE A 128 5.64 9.75 1.86
N ARG A 129 6.13 8.63 2.42
CA ARG A 129 6.22 7.33 1.73
C ARG A 129 5.07 6.45 2.15
N LEU A 130 4.39 5.88 1.14
CA LEU A 130 3.24 5.02 1.34
C LEU A 130 3.52 3.62 0.80
N VAL A 131 2.88 2.65 1.44
CA VAL A 131 2.95 1.24 1.07
C VAL A 131 1.56 0.63 1.08
N ASP A 132 1.37 -0.40 0.29
CA ASP A 132 0.19 -1.26 0.41
C ASP A 132 0.37 -2.13 1.66
N ALA A 133 -0.54 -2.00 2.63
CA ALA A 133 -0.40 -2.63 3.92
C ALA A 133 -0.59 -4.15 3.84
N VAL A 134 0.34 -4.92 4.36
CA VAL A 134 0.20 -6.37 4.56
C VAL A 134 -0.98 -6.63 5.51
N LYS A 135 -1.84 -7.61 5.18
CA LYS A 135 -2.92 -8.01 6.09
C LYS A 135 -2.31 -8.64 7.35
N PRO A 136 -2.83 -8.32 8.54
CA PRO A 136 -2.32 -8.91 9.79
C PRO A 136 -2.32 -10.45 9.81
N SER A 137 -3.25 -11.07 9.08
CA SER A 137 -3.36 -12.52 8.95
C SER A 137 -2.43 -13.17 7.93
N SER A 138 -1.77 -12.38 7.05
CA SER A 138 -0.97 -12.95 5.97
C SER A 138 0.28 -13.69 6.45
N PRO A 139 1.07 -13.21 7.44
CA PRO A 139 2.21 -13.96 7.92
C PRO A 139 1.83 -15.33 8.51
N GLU A 140 0.73 -15.39 9.27
CA GLU A 140 0.21 -16.65 9.84
C GLU A 140 -0.24 -17.62 8.75
N ALA A 141 -1.02 -17.13 7.78
CA ALA A 141 -1.48 -17.95 6.65
C ALA A 141 -0.32 -18.52 5.80
N ILE A 142 0.74 -17.73 5.57
CA ILE A 142 1.95 -18.18 4.89
C ILE A 142 2.68 -19.25 5.71
N ALA A 143 2.77 -19.10 7.02
CA ALA A 143 3.38 -20.08 7.90
C ALA A 143 2.60 -21.40 7.90
N GLU A 144 1.26 -21.35 7.90
CA GLU A 144 0.38 -22.53 7.81
C GLU A 144 0.57 -23.27 6.48
N LEU A 145 0.61 -22.55 5.33
CA LEU A 145 0.89 -23.17 4.03
C LEU A 145 2.21 -23.93 4.04
N LYS A 146 3.27 -23.32 4.56
CA LYS A 146 4.58 -23.98 4.70
C LYS A 146 4.55 -25.21 5.62
N ALA A 147 3.82 -25.13 6.71
CA ALA A 147 3.65 -26.26 7.64
C ALA A 147 2.92 -27.44 7.00
N MET A 148 2.06 -27.18 6.00
CA MET A 148 1.40 -28.21 5.18
C MET A 148 2.29 -28.75 4.04
N GLY A 149 3.53 -28.27 3.91
CA GLY A 149 4.45 -28.66 2.83
C GLY A 149 4.19 -27.96 1.49
N ILE A 150 3.41 -26.86 1.51
CA ILE A 150 3.08 -26.07 0.32
C ILE A 150 4.04 -24.90 0.21
N THR A 151 4.59 -24.67 -0.96
CA THR A 151 5.47 -23.53 -1.27
C THR A 151 4.63 -22.31 -1.66
N PRO A 152 4.59 -21.23 -0.86
CA PRO A 152 3.92 -19.99 -1.24
C PRO A 152 4.82 -19.17 -2.16
N VAL A 153 4.32 -18.78 -3.33
CA VAL A 153 4.99 -17.91 -4.30
C VAL A 153 4.27 -16.57 -4.38
N LEU A 154 5.00 -15.47 -4.21
CA LEU A 154 4.44 -14.13 -4.34
C LEU A 154 4.51 -13.66 -5.80
N LEU A 155 3.35 -13.31 -6.39
CA LEU A 155 3.24 -12.76 -7.73
C LEU A 155 2.81 -11.29 -7.67
N THR A 156 3.54 -10.38 -8.32
CA THR A 156 3.20 -8.95 -8.33
C THR A 156 3.68 -8.21 -9.57
N GLY A 157 2.93 -7.18 -9.97
CA GLY A 157 3.36 -6.21 -10.98
C GLY A 157 4.32 -5.14 -10.47
N ASP A 158 4.58 -5.09 -9.16
CA ASP A 158 5.51 -4.14 -8.56
C ASP A 158 6.96 -4.47 -8.94
N ASN A 159 7.87 -3.51 -8.71
CA ASN A 159 9.30 -3.77 -8.89
C ASN A 159 9.83 -4.76 -7.84
N ALA A 160 11.03 -5.31 -8.12
CA ALA A 160 11.65 -6.33 -7.29
C ALA A 160 11.90 -5.89 -5.84
N ALA A 161 12.21 -4.61 -5.61
CA ALA A 161 12.50 -4.11 -4.26
C ALA A 161 11.24 -4.09 -3.37
N VAL A 162 10.10 -3.64 -3.91
CA VAL A 162 8.81 -3.66 -3.20
C VAL A 162 8.36 -5.10 -2.95
N ALA A 163 8.47 -5.97 -3.96
CA ALA A 163 8.10 -7.37 -3.85
C ALA A 163 8.91 -8.11 -2.78
N ALA A 164 10.24 -7.92 -2.77
CA ALA A 164 11.13 -8.53 -1.79
C ALA A 164 10.82 -8.09 -0.35
N ARG A 165 10.48 -6.81 -0.15
CA ARG A 165 10.09 -6.29 1.18
C ARG A 165 8.80 -6.95 1.68
N VAL A 166 7.75 -7.02 0.84
CA VAL A 166 6.49 -7.67 1.22
C VAL A 166 6.70 -9.16 1.49
N ALA A 167 7.49 -9.85 0.65
CA ALA A 167 7.83 -11.25 0.83
C ALA A 167 8.54 -11.51 2.17
N ALA A 168 9.54 -10.68 2.51
CA ALA A 168 10.24 -10.77 3.78
C ALA A 168 9.32 -10.55 4.98
N GLU A 169 8.39 -9.58 4.90
CA GLU A 169 7.43 -9.26 5.96
C GLU A 169 6.46 -10.43 6.23
N VAL A 170 6.05 -11.17 5.18
CA VAL A 170 5.15 -12.32 5.34
C VAL A 170 5.88 -13.66 5.44
N GLY A 171 7.20 -13.66 5.34
CA GLY A 171 8.02 -14.86 5.46
C GLY A 171 8.11 -15.71 4.18
N ILE A 172 7.88 -15.17 2.99
CA ILE A 172 8.13 -15.85 1.70
C ILE A 172 9.62 -15.73 1.35
N ALA A 173 10.22 -16.82 0.84
CA ALA A 173 11.63 -16.82 0.46
C ALA A 173 11.89 -15.92 -0.76
N PRO A 174 13.07 -15.29 -0.88
CA PRO A 174 13.38 -14.42 -2.03
C PRO A 174 13.27 -15.13 -3.40
N ASP A 175 13.59 -16.42 -3.46
CA ASP A 175 13.54 -17.24 -4.68
C ASP A 175 12.07 -17.53 -5.09
N ASP A 176 11.11 -17.38 -4.19
CA ASP A 176 9.69 -17.59 -4.41
C ASP A 176 8.95 -16.27 -4.73
N VAL A 177 9.65 -15.27 -5.30
CA VAL A 177 9.09 -13.97 -5.66
C VAL A 177 9.16 -13.72 -7.16
N ILE A 178 8.01 -13.50 -7.78
CA ILE A 178 7.88 -13.16 -9.20
C ILE A 178 7.36 -11.71 -9.29
N ALA A 179 8.27 -10.80 -9.59
CA ALA A 179 8.01 -9.35 -9.66
C ALA A 179 7.96 -8.84 -11.09
N GLY A 180 7.32 -7.67 -11.30
CA GLY A 180 7.27 -7.00 -12.60
C GLY A 180 6.36 -7.66 -13.63
N VAL A 181 5.40 -8.49 -13.20
CA VAL A 181 4.49 -9.21 -14.08
C VAL A 181 3.39 -8.27 -14.58
N LEU A 182 3.21 -8.23 -15.90
CA LEU A 182 2.13 -7.43 -16.49
C LEU A 182 0.74 -8.03 -16.15
N PRO A 183 -0.33 -7.21 -16.09
CA PRO A 183 -1.68 -7.70 -15.81
C PRO A 183 -2.13 -8.81 -16.77
N SER A 184 -1.69 -8.77 -18.04
CA SER A 184 -1.97 -9.79 -19.06
C SER A 184 -1.24 -11.12 -18.86
N GLU A 185 -0.23 -11.16 -18.00
CA GLU A 185 0.59 -12.34 -17.71
C GLU A 185 0.20 -13.03 -16.39
N LYS A 186 -0.75 -12.45 -15.66
CA LYS A 186 -1.27 -13.01 -14.40
C LYS A 186 -2.41 -14.02 -14.60
N ALA A 187 -2.81 -14.31 -15.84
CA ALA A 187 -3.91 -15.21 -16.19
C ALA A 187 -3.43 -16.64 -16.38
#